data_c34825d119385b0a0650e97f20cff38f
#
_entry.id   c34825d119385b0a0650e97f20cff38f
#
_cell.length_a   1.000
_cell.length_b   1.000
_cell.length_c   1.000
_cell.angle_alpha   90.00
_cell.angle_beta   90.00
_cell.angle_gamma   90.00
#
_symmetry.space_group_name_H-M   'P 1'
#
loop_
_entity.id
_entity.type
_entity.pdbx_description
1 polymer ?
#
loop_
_entity_poly.entity_id
_entity_poly.type
_entity_poly.pdbx_seq_one_letter_code
_entity_poly.pdbx_strand_id
1 'polypeptide(L)'
;MKPLEKFLKKQSSHLSGPRHLHRRQSVSKILPSFLRDTPGETPGSGGCEEDSAGTPPTSQDCLELPDGLRSPLSFSSDELSPSEPLTPPPGSGGWTLAPPCPLLAPDTPEALLLRVLEQLLGSPRLSDAAELALDDFIISHALFMPTDELLLQLQQYFCGCSRYSSPTWEGSDVLQKKQAVLCALLRLLDTNKDTLQEEERSFQLIKDFYVLVMRDASNLPQLEGNVIRLHRLVETAELRLTDGSATPCSKQVKPLFRHFRRIDSCLQPRVAFRGSDEIFCRVYMPDHSYVTIRSRLSASVSDILTSVSEKLQYSEEQVQREEPLLLVAVTSAGDKVLLKPDDGCIFTTLGINSHLFACNREELRSLVPLPEEVQLPPEDSHIHRIEAEDLANHLSAFHWELFSCVHEMEFVDYVFHAERGRRETANLELLLQRCSEVQHWVSTQTLLCEGLARRTQLLKKFIKTAAICKQNQDLLSFFAIVMGLDNGAVSRLRGTWEKLPGKFKNLFRKFENLTDPCRNHKSYREMVTRMRPPVIPFIPLILKDLTFLHEGSKTFIDGLVNVEKMHAIAEKVRTVRKYRSSQLHLETDISPTHLQNKAYVRQFQVIDNQNLLFELSYKLEASAQ
;
A
#
# COMPACT_ATOMS: atom_id res chain seq x y z
N MET A 1 -15.18 -2.92 -12.48
CA MET A 1 -14.18 -4.01 -12.60
C MET A 1 -13.90 -4.40 -14.05
N LYS A 2 -14.91 -4.66 -14.90
CA LYS A 2 -14.71 -4.95 -16.35
C LYS A 2 -13.76 -4.00 -17.09
N PRO A 3 -13.76 -2.65 -16.88
CA PRO A 3 -12.82 -1.75 -17.56
C PRO A 3 -11.36 -1.93 -17.12
N LEU A 4 -11.10 -2.11 -15.82
CA LEU A 4 -9.75 -2.27 -15.29
C LEU A 4 -9.12 -3.61 -15.73
N GLU A 5 -9.92 -4.67 -15.71
CA GLU A 5 -9.51 -6.00 -16.13
C GLU A 5 -9.28 -6.08 -17.65
N LYS A 6 -10.16 -5.47 -18.45
CA LYS A 6 -9.96 -5.32 -19.90
C LYS A 6 -8.70 -4.50 -20.22
N PHE A 7 -8.43 -3.47 -19.45
CA PHE A 7 -7.25 -2.62 -19.62
C PHE A 7 -5.96 -3.38 -19.29
N LEU A 8 -5.92 -4.13 -18.19
CA LEU A 8 -4.78 -4.97 -17.80
C LEU A 8 -4.55 -6.11 -18.80
N LYS A 9 -5.61 -6.76 -19.29
CA LYS A 9 -5.52 -7.77 -20.36
C LYS A 9 -5.07 -7.19 -21.70
N LYS A 10 -5.50 -5.99 -22.07
CA LYS A 10 -5.12 -5.34 -23.34
C LYS A 10 -3.67 -4.88 -23.34
N GLN A 11 -3.13 -4.42 -22.21
CA GLN A 11 -1.71 -4.06 -22.10
C GLN A 11 -0.80 -5.28 -22.05
N SER A 12 -1.21 -6.38 -21.40
CA SER A 12 -0.44 -7.63 -21.42
C SER A 12 -0.39 -8.29 -22.82
N SER A 13 -1.37 -8.05 -23.68
CA SER A 13 -1.38 -8.56 -25.06
C SER A 13 -0.48 -7.77 -26.02
N HIS A 14 -0.14 -6.50 -25.72
CA HIS A 14 0.80 -5.70 -26.54
C HIS A 14 2.28 -5.99 -26.23
N LEU A 15 2.58 -6.66 -25.11
CA LEU A 15 3.94 -7.04 -24.71
C LEU A 15 4.34 -8.48 -25.09
N SER A 16 3.44 -9.23 -25.71
CA SER A 16 3.72 -10.61 -26.14
C SER A 16 4.23 -10.69 -27.57
N GLY A 17 5.53 -10.41 -27.75
CA GLY A 17 6.32 -11.05 -28.80
C GLY A 17 6.62 -12.50 -28.42
N PRO A 18 6.89 -13.41 -29.38
CA PRO A 18 6.95 -14.86 -29.11
C PRO A 18 8.27 -15.27 -28.45
N ARG A 19 8.38 -15.23 -27.15
CA ARG A 19 9.40 -15.93 -26.35
C ARG A 19 9.02 -16.03 -24.86
N HIS A 20 9.01 -17.31 -24.39
CA HIS A 20 9.03 -17.79 -22.99
C HIS A 20 7.74 -17.91 -22.17
N LEU A 21 7.30 -19.15 -22.12
CA LEU A 21 6.10 -19.67 -21.40
C LEU A 21 6.26 -19.82 -19.86
N HIS A 22 7.32 -19.33 -19.24
CA HIS A 22 7.59 -19.61 -17.82
C HIS A 22 7.36 -18.44 -16.84
N ARG A 23 6.93 -17.25 -17.31
CA ARG A 23 6.88 -16.05 -16.45
C ARG A 23 5.48 -15.52 -16.12
N ARG A 24 4.42 -16.26 -16.45
CA ARG A 24 3.02 -15.83 -16.22
C ARG A 24 2.54 -15.90 -14.76
N GLN A 25 3.30 -16.51 -13.84
CA GLN A 25 2.87 -16.71 -12.46
C GLN A 25 3.24 -15.55 -11.50
N SER A 26 4.15 -14.65 -11.86
CA SER A 26 4.62 -13.61 -10.93
C SER A 26 3.72 -12.38 -10.84
N VAL A 27 3.09 -11.99 -11.95
CA VAL A 27 2.27 -10.75 -12.00
C VAL A 27 0.95 -10.89 -11.22
N SER A 28 0.35 -12.09 -11.21
CA SER A 28 -0.90 -12.33 -10.49
C SER A 28 -0.76 -12.34 -8.96
N LYS A 29 0.47 -12.51 -8.44
CA LYS A 29 0.74 -12.53 -6.99
C LYS A 29 0.96 -11.13 -6.39
N ILE A 30 1.28 -10.14 -7.21
CA ILE A 30 1.62 -8.78 -6.78
C ILE A 30 0.38 -7.87 -6.66
N LEU A 31 -0.71 -8.23 -7.34
CA LEU A 31 -1.94 -7.44 -7.31
C LEU A 31 -2.82 -7.83 -6.11
N PRO A 32 -3.39 -6.85 -5.40
CA PRO A 32 -4.38 -7.10 -4.36
C PRO A 32 -5.53 -8.00 -4.84
N SER A 33 -6.12 -8.78 -3.95
CA SER A 33 -7.16 -9.77 -4.27
C SER A 33 -8.34 -9.22 -5.08
N PHE A 34 -8.71 -7.95 -4.88
CA PHE A 34 -9.77 -7.28 -5.64
C PHE A 34 -9.44 -7.03 -7.13
N LEU A 35 -8.19 -7.26 -7.54
CA LEU A 35 -7.75 -7.19 -8.93
C LEU A 35 -7.60 -8.57 -9.58
N ARG A 36 -7.84 -9.66 -8.83
CA ARG A 36 -7.57 -11.03 -9.28
C ARG A 36 -8.78 -11.81 -9.81
N ASP A 37 -10.01 -11.46 -9.40
CA ASP A 37 -11.14 -12.36 -9.62
C ASP A 37 -12.03 -11.99 -10.80
N THR A 38 -12.08 -12.88 -11.80
CA THR A 38 -13.31 -13.37 -12.41
C THR A 38 -13.02 -14.65 -13.23
N PRO A 39 -13.83 -15.72 -13.09
CA PRO A 39 -13.82 -16.87 -14.02
C PRO A 39 -14.48 -16.47 -15.34
N GLY A 40 -13.88 -16.94 -16.44
CA GLY A 40 -14.33 -16.63 -17.79
C GLY A 40 -15.62 -17.35 -18.16
N GLU A 41 -16.51 -16.64 -18.84
CA GLU A 41 -17.49 -17.21 -19.74
C GLU A 41 -17.30 -16.68 -21.15
N THR A 42 -17.40 -17.58 -22.12
CA THR A 42 -17.18 -17.41 -23.54
C THR A 42 -18.31 -16.67 -24.24
N PRO A 43 -18.06 -16.04 -25.39
CA PRO A 43 -18.96 -15.06 -25.99
C PRO A 43 -19.94 -15.64 -27.00
N GLY A 44 -21.15 -15.16 -26.95
CA GLY A 44 -22.12 -15.24 -28.03
C GLY A 44 -22.07 -13.99 -28.92
N SER A 45 -21.98 -14.24 -30.20
CA SER A 45 -21.92 -13.28 -31.30
C SER A 45 -23.22 -12.50 -31.51
N GLY A 46 -23.10 -11.25 -31.99
CA GLY A 46 -24.22 -10.61 -32.71
C GLY A 46 -24.17 -9.09 -32.80
N GLY A 47 -23.91 -8.60 -33.99
CA GLY A 47 -24.62 -7.51 -34.68
C GLY A 47 -24.25 -6.07 -34.33
N CYS A 48 -23.62 -5.46 -35.32
CA CYS A 48 -23.57 -4.01 -35.54
C CYS A 48 -24.94 -3.44 -35.92
N GLU A 49 -25.23 -2.21 -35.51
CA GLU A 49 -25.92 -1.25 -36.38
C GLU A 49 -25.69 0.18 -35.85
N GLU A 50 -25.27 1.03 -36.75
CA GLU A 50 -25.13 2.49 -36.64
C GLU A 50 -26.54 3.12 -36.70
N ASP A 51 -26.75 4.26 -36.01
CA ASP A 51 -27.38 5.42 -36.62
C ASP A 51 -27.35 6.68 -35.72
N SER A 52 -26.80 7.69 -36.29
CA SER A 52 -27.07 9.12 -36.47
C SER A 52 -27.77 9.96 -35.40
N ALA A 53 -27.01 11.00 -35.07
CA ALA A 53 -27.31 12.45 -35.00
C ALA A 53 -28.57 12.94 -34.23
N GLY A 54 -28.34 13.82 -33.29
CA GLY A 54 -29.31 14.74 -32.70
C GLY A 54 -28.64 15.76 -31.77
N THR A 55 -28.54 16.99 -32.25
CA THR A 55 -28.04 18.20 -31.58
C THR A 55 -28.89 18.61 -30.38
N PRO A 56 -28.34 19.32 -29.39
CA PRO A 56 -28.99 19.65 -28.12
C PRO A 56 -29.78 20.97 -28.18
N PRO A 57 -30.73 21.17 -27.26
CA PRO A 57 -31.14 22.52 -26.89
C PRO A 57 -30.53 22.95 -25.56
N THR A 58 -30.02 24.15 -25.59
CA THR A 58 -29.68 25.04 -24.49
C THR A 58 -30.87 25.27 -23.59
N SER A 59 -30.70 25.11 -22.29
CA SER A 59 -31.39 25.96 -21.31
C SER A 59 -30.58 25.97 -19.99
N GLN A 60 -30.22 27.20 -19.63
CA GLN A 60 -29.79 27.63 -18.30
C GLN A 60 -30.88 27.32 -17.30
N ASP A 61 -30.53 26.67 -16.23
CA ASP A 61 -31.20 26.85 -14.93
C ASP A 61 -30.19 26.63 -13.82
N CYS A 62 -29.75 27.75 -13.29
CA CYS A 62 -29.06 27.88 -12.03
C CYS A 62 -30.04 27.56 -10.91
N LEU A 63 -29.80 26.50 -10.12
CA LEU A 63 -30.46 26.29 -8.85
C LEU A 63 -29.43 26.41 -7.73
N GLU A 64 -29.68 27.42 -6.92
CA GLU A 64 -28.96 27.84 -5.74
C GLU A 64 -28.86 26.74 -4.68
N LEU A 65 -27.71 26.69 -4.04
CA LEU A 65 -27.46 25.97 -2.78
C LEU A 65 -27.92 26.85 -1.62
N PRO A 66 -28.47 26.31 -0.53
CA PRO A 66 -28.85 27.10 0.63
C PRO A 66 -27.60 27.65 1.32
N ASP A 67 -27.68 28.94 1.59
CA ASP A 67 -26.71 29.78 2.30
C ASP A 67 -26.34 29.23 3.69
N GLY A 68 -25.08 29.27 3.98
CA GLY A 68 -24.55 29.09 5.30
C GLY A 68 -23.07 28.72 5.27
N LEU A 69 -22.24 29.65 4.88
CA LEU A 69 -20.83 29.81 5.27
C LEU A 69 -20.13 30.71 4.23
N ARG A 70 -20.33 32.02 4.41
CA ARG A 70 -19.48 33.01 3.76
C ARG A 70 -18.41 33.45 4.74
N SER A 71 -17.17 33.38 4.33
CA SER A 71 -16.12 34.31 4.74
C SER A 71 -15.29 34.68 3.54
N PRO A 72 -14.91 35.97 3.41
CA PRO A 72 -14.45 36.56 2.16
C PRO A 72 -12.92 36.64 2.12
N LEU A 73 -12.34 36.24 0.99
CA LEU A 73 -11.06 36.78 0.55
C LEU A 73 -11.17 37.17 -0.92
N SER A 74 -11.29 38.47 -1.09
CA SER A 74 -11.12 39.17 -2.33
C SER A 74 -9.67 39.11 -2.81
N PHE A 75 -9.46 38.76 -4.06
CA PHE A 75 -8.28 39.18 -4.79
C PHE A 75 -8.68 39.75 -6.15
N SER A 76 -8.23 40.94 -6.36
CA SER A 76 -8.40 41.83 -7.50
C SER A 76 -7.76 41.26 -8.77
N SER A 77 -8.46 41.51 -9.86
CA SER A 77 -8.00 41.41 -11.24
C SER A 77 -6.99 42.50 -11.56
N ASP A 78 -5.88 42.16 -12.21
CA ASP A 78 -5.19 43.07 -13.12
C ASP A 78 -4.59 42.28 -14.31
N GLU A 79 -5.02 42.73 -15.44
CA GLU A 79 -4.56 42.73 -16.81
C GLU A 79 -3.18 42.11 -17.16
N LEU A 80 -3.11 41.39 -18.29
CA LEU A 80 -2.40 41.80 -19.48
C LEU A 80 -2.46 40.81 -20.65
N SER A 81 -2.48 41.38 -21.81
CA SER A 81 -2.77 40.94 -23.18
C SER A 81 -1.78 39.92 -23.82
N PRO A 82 -2.03 39.51 -25.07
CA PRO A 82 -1.72 38.20 -25.60
C PRO A 82 -0.45 38.17 -26.46
N SER A 83 0.18 37.02 -26.58
CA SER A 83 1.16 36.73 -27.64
C SER A 83 1.11 35.27 -28.09
N GLU A 84 0.75 35.13 -29.34
CA GLU A 84 1.01 34.17 -30.40
C GLU A 84 1.03 32.65 -30.19
N PRO A 85 0.57 31.89 -31.19
CA PRO A 85 0.36 30.45 -31.13
C PRO A 85 1.59 29.67 -31.60
N LEU A 86 2.07 28.76 -30.78
CA LEU A 86 3.00 27.73 -31.19
C LEU A 86 2.25 26.41 -31.49
N THR A 87 2.42 25.96 -32.72
CA THR A 87 1.93 24.71 -33.26
C THR A 87 2.35 23.48 -32.47
N PRO A 88 1.48 22.45 -32.30
CA PRO A 88 1.87 21.22 -31.67
C PRO A 88 2.58 20.27 -32.65
N PRO A 89 3.59 19.53 -32.22
CA PRO A 89 4.13 18.40 -32.96
C PRO A 89 3.25 17.16 -32.85
N PRO A 90 3.30 16.24 -33.82
CA PRO A 90 2.39 15.12 -33.96
C PRO A 90 2.74 13.97 -32.98
N GLY A 91 1.69 13.29 -32.58
CA GLY A 91 1.55 12.24 -31.64
C GLY A 91 2.65 11.17 -31.48
N SER A 92 2.91 10.89 -30.22
CA SER A 92 3.18 9.56 -29.69
C SER A 92 2.80 9.59 -28.21
N GLY A 93 1.90 8.68 -27.80
CA GLY A 93 1.55 8.47 -26.41
C GLY A 93 2.71 7.84 -25.65
N GLY A 94 3.76 8.63 -25.42
CA GLY A 94 4.91 8.27 -24.59
C GLY A 94 4.66 8.72 -23.15
N TRP A 95 5.03 7.89 -22.22
CA TRP A 95 5.23 8.23 -20.83
C TRP A 95 6.09 9.50 -20.78
N THR A 96 5.58 10.59 -20.23
CA THR A 96 6.45 11.71 -19.86
C THR A 96 7.29 11.22 -18.68
N LEU A 97 8.46 10.67 -19.01
CA LEU A 97 9.54 10.49 -18.04
C LEU A 97 9.83 11.87 -17.44
N ALA A 98 9.99 11.92 -16.13
CA ALA A 98 10.55 13.07 -15.44
C ALA A 98 11.85 13.48 -16.16
N PRO A 99 12.20 14.78 -16.18
CA PRO A 99 13.44 15.21 -16.80
C PRO A 99 14.59 14.38 -16.23
N PRO A 100 15.53 13.91 -17.06
CA PRO A 100 16.63 13.08 -16.61
C PRO A 100 17.37 13.78 -15.49
N CYS A 101 17.72 13.02 -14.44
CA CYS A 101 18.57 13.54 -13.36
C CYS A 101 19.90 13.96 -13.98
N PRO A 102 20.24 15.26 -14.04
CA PRO A 102 21.37 15.73 -14.85
C PRO A 102 22.74 15.34 -14.28
N LEU A 103 22.79 14.66 -13.13
CA LEU A 103 24.00 14.50 -12.34
C LEU A 103 24.58 13.09 -12.31
N LEU A 104 23.77 12.07 -12.57
CA LEU A 104 24.23 10.68 -12.56
C LEU A 104 24.19 10.11 -13.97
N ALA A 105 25.34 9.68 -14.48
CA ALA A 105 25.42 8.87 -15.70
C ALA A 105 25.40 7.37 -15.32
N PRO A 106 24.90 6.46 -16.21
CA PRO A 106 24.96 5.02 -15.98
C PRO A 106 26.39 4.57 -15.67
N ASP A 107 26.58 3.74 -14.64
CA ASP A 107 27.86 3.22 -14.22
C ASP A 107 27.70 1.92 -13.43
N THR A 108 28.79 1.29 -13.03
CA THR A 108 28.75 0.17 -12.09
C THR A 108 28.26 0.66 -10.72
N PRO A 109 27.67 -0.22 -9.89
CA PRO A 109 27.16 0.16 -8.56
C PRO A 109 28.19 0.91 -7.71
N GLU A 110 29.44 0.46 -7.71
CA GLU A 110 30.52 1.03 -6.91
C GLU A 110 30.97 2.40 -7.44
N ALA A 111 31.10 2.54 -8.77
CA ALA A 111 31.45 3.81 -9.39
C ALA A 111 30.33 4.85 -9.21
N LEU A 112 29.06 4.40 -9.21
CA LEU A 112 27.91 5.24 -8.94
C LEU A 112 27.93 5.76 -7.50
N LEU A 113 28.25 4.88 -6.52
CA LEU A 113 28.44 5.30 -5.12
C LEU A 113 29.54 6.36 -5.01
N LEU A 114 30.70 6.14 -5.65
CA LEU A 114 31.80 7.10 -5.64
C LEU A 114 31.35 8.47 -6.19
N ARG A 115 30.65 8.49 -7.31
CA ARG A 115 30.10 9.75 -7.87
C ARG A 115 29.13 10.46 -6.94
N VAL A 116 28.28 9.73 -6.23
CA VAL A 116 27.40 10.32 -5.22
C VAL A 116 28.22 10.93 -4.09
N LEU A 117 29.25 10.23 -3.60
CA LEU A 117 30.12 10.75 -2.55
C LEU A 117 30.91 11.98 -3.01
N GLU A 118 31.37 12.03 -4.27
CA GLU A 118 32.05 13.20 -4.85
C GLU A 118 31.16 14.46 -4.87
N GLN A 119 29.87 14.29 -5.14
CA GLN A 119 28.91 15.42 -5.11
C GLN A 119 28.68 15.96 -3.70
N LEU A 120 29.01 15.17 -2.67
CA LEU A 120 28.93 15.59 -1.28
C LEU A 120 30.21 16.27 -0.79
N LEU A 121 31.30 16.30 -1.60
CA LEU A 121 32.53 16.96 -1.25
C LEU A 121 32.41 18.48 -1.31
N GLY A 122 32.93 19.17 -0.33
CA GLY A 122 33.25 20.61 -0.40
C GLY A 122 32.12 21.59 -0.18
N SER A 123 30.89 21.17 0.14
CA SER A 123 29.83 22.13 0.43
C SER A 123 29.30 22.01 1.87
N PRO A 124 29.30 23.08 2.66
CA PRO A 124 28.67 23.11 3.99
C PRO A 124 27.14 23.01 3.92
N ARG A 125 26.56 23.27 2.75
CA ARG A 125 25.16 22.99 2.42
C ARG A 125 25.14 22.21 1.10
N LEU A 126 24.50 21.05 1.11
CA LEU A 126 24.25 20.26 -0.09
C LEU A 126 23.49 21.11 -1.11
N SER A 127 23.88 21.04 -2.37
CA SER A 127 23.04 21.55 -3.45
C SER A 127 21.80 20.68 -3.57
N ASP A 128 20.65 21.24 -3.97
CA ASP A 128 19.40 20.49 -4.19
C ASP A 128 19.62 19.28 -5.09
N ALA A 129 20.54 19.42 -6.04
CA ALA A 129 20.91 18.37 -6.98
C ALA A 129 21.71 17.22 -6.33
N ALA A 130 22.64 17.53 -5.42
CA ALA A 130 23.40 16.52 -4.68
C ALA A 130 22.50 15.77 -3.68
N GLU A 131 21.58 16.49 -3.01
CA GLU A 131 20.56 15.87 -2.17
C GLU A 131 19.65 14.93 -2.95
N LEU A 132 19.24 15.33 -4.15
CA LEU A 132 18.40 14.52 -5.03
C LEU A 132 19.13 13.25 -5.47
N ALA A 133 20.40 13.36 -5.88
CA ALA A 133 21.21 12.22 -6.31
C ALA A 133 21.47 11.22 -5.17
N LEU A 134 21.74 11.74 -3.96
CA LEU A 134 21.89 10.93 -2.75
C LEU A 134 20.58 10.21 -2.40
N ASP A 135 19.47 10.91 -2.44
CA ASP A 135 18.14 10.35 -2.14
C ASP A 135 17.75 9.28 -3.17
N ASP A 136 18.00 9.52 -4.47
CA ASP A 136 17.79 8.54 -5.54
C ASP A 136 18.60 7.26 -5.30
N PHE A 137 19.88 7.42 -4.94
CA PHE A 137 20.75 6.29 -4.66
C PHE A 137 20.29 5.51 -3.43
N ILE A 138 20.04 6.19 -2.32
CA ILE A 138 19.65 5.54 -1.05
C ILE A 138 18.30 4.80 -1.15
N ILE A 139 17.32 5.36 -1.86
CA ILE A 139 16.01 4.71 -2.04
C ILE A 139 16.13 3.45 -2.92
N SER A 140 16.98 3.49 -3.94
CA SER A 140 17.05 2.43 -4.96
C SER A 140 18.23 1.47 -4.84
N HIS A 141 19.25 1.77 -4.00
CA HIS A 141 20.51 1.01 -3.93
C HIS A 141 20.31 -0.50 -3.82
N ALA A 142 19.38 -0.93 -3.03
CA ALA A 142 19.18 -2.34 -2.77
C ALA A 142 18.66 -3.14 -3.99
N LEU A 143 18.32 -2.48 -5.10
CA LEU A 143 18.00 -3.13 -6.38
C LEU A 143 19.26 -3.56 -7.15
N PHE A 144 20.42 -3.00 -6.83
CA PHE A 144 21.67 -3.24 -7.54
C PHE A 144 22.88 -3.43 -6.62
N MET A 145 22.79 -3.08 -5.34
CA MET A 145 23.83 -3.27 -4.32
C MET A 145 23.19 -3.64 -2.98
N PRO A 146 23.50 -4.81 -2.39
CA PRO A 146 23.00 -5.19 -1.06
C PRO A 146 23.40 -4.16 0.00
N THR A 147 22.55 -3.97 1.01
CA THR A 147 22.77 -2.94 2.04
C THR A 147 24.03 -3.20 2.89
N ASP A 148 24.32 -4.45 3.18
CA ASP A 148 25.54 -4.85 3.89
C ASP A 148 26.81 -4.54 3.06
N GLU A 149 26.76 -4.71 1.74
CA GLU A 149 27.85 -4.32 0.84
C GLU A 149 28.01 -2.80 0.78
N LEU A 150 26.92 -2.04 0.70
CA LEU A 150 26.95 -0.57 0.77
C LEU A 150 27.60 -0.09 2.07
N LEU A 151 27.22 -0.67 3.22
CA LEU A 151 27.82 -0.33 4.50
C LEU A 151 29.33 -0.61 4.54
N LEU A 152 29.77 -1.76 4.02
CA LEU A 152 31.19 -2.12 3.92
C LEU A 152 31.96 -1.15 3.01
N GLN A 153 31.39 -0.77 1.88
CA GLN A 153 32.03 0.19 0.96
C GLN A 153 32.14 1.59 1.60
N LEU A 154 31.08 2.07 2.25
CA LEU A 154 31.13 3.33 3.00
C LEU A 154 32.20 3.30 4.08
N GLN A 155 32.34 2.18 4.80
CA GLN A 155 33.42 2.00 5.79
C GLN A 155 34.83 2.04 5.14
N GLN A 156 35.00 1.40 3.99
CA GLN A 156 36.26 1.43 3.25
C GLN A 156 36.62 2.85 2.78
N TYR A 157 35.67 3.62 2.27
CA TYR A 157 35.87 5.01 1.91
C TYR A 157 36.22 5.88 3.13
N PHE A 158 35.57 5.65 4.27
CA PHE A 158 35.86 6.36 5.52
C PHE A 158 37.29 6.10 6.03
N CYS A 159 37.78 4.85 5.91
CA CYS A 159 39.11 4.45 6.32
C CYS A 159 40.20 4.78 5.27
N GLY A 160 39.82 5.22 4.07
CA GLY A 160 40.76 5.48 2.98
C GLY A 160 41.37 4.24 2.34
N CYS A 161 40.72 3.08 2.49
CA CYS A 161 41.19 1.79 1.94
C CYS A 161 40.29 1.25 0.80
N SER A 162 39.42 2.09 0.23
CA SER A 162 38.60 1.71 -0.92
C SER A 162 39.46 1.39 -2.15
N ARG A 163 39.03 0.36 -2.89
CA ARG A 163 39.64 -0.03 -4.18
C ARG A 163 39.20 0.88 -5.33
N TYR A 164 38.09 1.58 -5.15
CA TYR A 164 37.56 2.50 -6.15
C TYR A 164 37.96 3.92 -5.79
N SER A 165 38.54 4.61 -6.74
CA SER A 165 39.02 5.98 -6.57
C SER A 165 38.93 6.75 -7.88
N SER A 166 38.96 8.06 -7.78
CA SER A 166 39.01 8.98 -8.90
C SER A 166 39.98 10.12 -8.61
N PRO A 167 40.45 10.86 -9.61
CA PRO A 167 41.32 12.03 -9.40
C PRO A 167 40.67 13.09 -8.48
N THR A 168 39.38 13.28 -8.60
CA THR A 168 38.61 14.22 -7.75
C THR A 168 38.59 13.75 -6.30
N TRP A 169 38.32 12.47 -6.09
CA TRP A 169 38.30 11.88 -4.75
C TRP A 169 39.70 11.91 -4.12
N GLU A 170 40.75 11.49 -4.86
CA GLU A 170 42.13 11.47 -4.34
C GLU A 170 42.62 12.86 -3.97
N GLY A 171 42.34 13.86 -4.80
CA GLY A 171 42.76 15.26 -4.57
C GLY A 171 42.00 15.98 -3.44
N SER A 172 40.93 15.40 -2.89
CA SER A 172 40.12 16.02 -1.85
C SER A 172 40.74 15.83 -0.47
N ASP A 173 40.43 16.79 0.45
CA ASP A 173 40.87 16.72 1.83
C ASP A 173 40.23 15.54 2.61
N VAL A 174 40.98 14.94 3.51
CA VAL A 174 40.57 13.79 4.31
C VAL A 174 39.32 14.07 5.13
N LEU A 175 39.21 15.28 5.68
CA LEU A 175 38.03 15.70 6.45
C LEU A 175 36.78 15.75 5.58
N GLN A 176 36.88 16.32 4.36
CA GLN A 176 35.77 16.40 3.41
C GLN A 176 35.29 15.02 2.99
N LYS A 177 36.24 14.09 2.71
CA LYS A 177 35.92 12.69 2.41
C LYS A 177 35.12 12.02 3.54
N LYS A 178 35.57 12.16 4.78
CA LYS A 178 34.88 11.60 5.96
C LYS A 178 33.53 12.21 6.17
N GLN A 179 33.39 13.53 5.98
CA GLN A 179 32.09 14.21 6.08
C GLN A 179 31.10 13.74 4.99
N ALA A 180 31.55 13.55 3.74
CA ALA A 180 30.74 13.06 2.65
C ALA A 180 30.21 11.63 2.95
N VAL A 181 31.10 10.74 3.42
CA VAL A 181 30.72 9.38 3.79
C VAL A 181 29.73 9.36 4.96
N LEU A 182 29.98 10.18 6.00
CA LEU A 182 29.05 10.27 7.14
C LEU A 182 27.69 10.86 6.74
N CYS A 183 27.66 11.80 5.80
CA CYS A 183 26.40 12.33 5.26
C CYS A 183 25.58 11.21 4.57
N ALA A 184 26.23 10.39 3.74
CA ALA A 184 25.58 9.26 3.08
C ALA A 184 25.12 8.19 4.09
N LEU A 185 25.96 7.84 5.08
CA LEU A 185 25.59 6.89 6.15
C LEU A 185 24.39 7.39 6.97
N LEU A 186 24.43 8.65 7.40
CA LEU A 186 23.32 9.23 8.19
C LEU A 186 22.01 9.26 7.37
N ARG A 187 22.08 9.56 6.07
CA ARG A 187 20.91 9.52 5.19
C ARG A 187 20.36 8.09 5.04
N LEU A 188 21.25 7.10 4.87
CA LEU A 188 20.86 5.69 4.84
C LEU A 188 20.16 5.26 6.12
N LEU A 189 20.73 5.62 7.28
CA LEU A 189 20.16 5.28 8.58
C LEU A 189 18.81 5.99 8.83
N ASP A 190 18.70 7.27 8.48
CA ASP A 190 17.43 8.01 8.60
C ASP A 190 16.33 7.40 7.73
N THR A 191 16.68 6.94 6.51
CA THR A 191 15.71 6.37 5.56
C THR A 191 15.32 4.93 5.91
N ASN A 192 16.26 4.11 6.42
CA ASN A 192 16.06 2.67 6.62
C ASN A 192 16.16 2.23 8.09
N LYS A 193 16.00 3.14 9.04
CA LYS A 193 16.23 2.92 10.47
C LYS A 193 15.59 1.64 11.02
N ASP A 194 14.32 1.44 10.75
CA ASP A 194 13.56 0.34 11.33
C ASP A 194 13.95 -1.01 10.70
N THR A 195 14.24 -1.06 9.41
CA THR A 195 14.66 -2.26 8.69
C THR A 195 16.07 -2.71 9.06
N LEU A 196 17.01 -1.75 9.16
CA LEU A 196 18.41 -2.03 9.49
C LEU A 196 18.60 -2.55 10.93
N GLN A 197 17.67 -2.24 11.83
CA GLN A 197 17.70 -2.75 13.21
C GLN A 197 17.26 -4.22 13.31
N GLU A 198 16.45 -4.70 12.39
CA GLU A 198 15.94 -6.08 12.37
C GLU A 198 16.92 -7.04 11.67
N GLU A 199 17.84 -6.52 10.85
CA GLU A 199 18.85 -7.29 10.14
C GLU A 199 20.19 -7.32 10.95
N GLU A 200 20.42 -8.41 11.68
CA GLU A 200 21.54 -8.56 12.63
C GLU A 200 22.91 -8.22 12.01
N ARG A 201 23.15 -8.65 10.76
CA ARG A 201 24.41 -8.40 10.05
C ARG A 201 24.63 -6.92 9.75
N SER A 202 23.64 -6.25 9.19
CA SER A 202 23.69 -4.82 8.88
C SER A 202 23.82 -4.00 10.17
N PHE A 203 23.13 -4.39 11.23
CA PHE A 203 23.24 -3.71 12.52
C PHE A 203 24.63 -3.86 13.14
N GLN A 204 25.27 -5.03 13.03
CA GLN A 204 26.64 -5.23 13.50
C GLN A 204 27.63 -4.36 12.72
N LEU A 205 27.48 -4.27 11.38
CA LEU A 205 28.32 -3.39 10.53
C LEU A 205 28.15 -1.91 10.92
N ILE A 206 26.95 -1.48 11.26
CA ILE A 206 26.70 -0.12 11.73
C ILE A 206 27.40 0.15 13.07
N LYS A 207 27.39 -0.80 14.01
CA LYS A 207 28.11 -0.70 15.28
C LYS A 207 29.63 -0.62 15.07
N ASP A 208 30.18 -1.47 14.20
CA ASP A 208 31.59 -1.46 13.89
C ASP A 208 31.99 -0.14 13.25
N PHE A 209 31.16 0.39 12.35
CA PHE A 209 31.39 1.68 11.74
C PHE A 209 31.31 2.82 12.77
N TYR A 210 30.35 2.77 13.69
CA TYR A 210 30.23 3.75 14.78
C TYR A 210 31.49 3.80 15.63
N VAL A 211 32.06 2.66 16.00
CA VAL A 211 33.32 2.59 16.76
C VAL A 211 34.47 3.26 16.01
N LEU A 212 34.57 3.06 14.71
CA LEU A 212 35.58 3.72 13.87
C LEU A 212 35.40 5.23 13.84
N VAL A 213 34.18 5.70 13.67
CA VAL A 213 33.85 7.13 13.66
C VAL A 213 34.17 7.78 14.99
N MET A 214 33.85 7.13 16.11
CA MET A 214 34.15 7.62 17.47
C MET A 214 35.67 7.78 17.69
N ARG A 215 36.45 6.80 17.24
CA ARG A 215 37.92 6.87 17.35
C ARG A 215 38.49 8.04 16.57
N ASP A 216 38.01 8.28 15.35
CA ASP A 216 38.49 9.35 14.49
C ASP A 216 37.98 10.74 14.93
N ALA A 217 36.80 10.84 15.52
CA ALA A 217 36.23 12.09 16.05
C ALA A 217 37.13 12.72 17.14
N SER A 218 37.87 11.90 17.89
CA SER A 218 38.83 12.39 18.88
C SER A 218 39.93 13.26 18.24
N ASN A 219 40.27 13.03 16.97
CA ASN A 219 41.28 13.74 16.22
C ASN A 219 40.72 14.82 15.27
N LEU A 220 39.42 14.79 15.01
CA LEU A 220 38.73 15.65 14.04
C LEU A 220 37.45 16.28 14.68
N PRO A 221 37.58 17.37 15.47
CA PRO A 221 36.44 17.98 16.16
C PRO A 221 35.29 18.42 15.24
N GLN A 222 35.58 18.66 13.95
CA GLN A 222 34.57 19.06 12.95
C GLN A 222 33.55 17.95 12.63
N LEU A 223 33.82 16.71 13.06
CA LEU A 223 32.88 15.56 12.92
C LEU A 223 31.92 15.44 14.09
N GLU A 224 32.07 16.21 15.18
CA GLU A 224 31.32 16.08 16.43
C GLU A 224 29.79 16.11 16.20
N GLY A 225 29.30 17.03 15.36
CA GLY A 225 27.87 17.11 15.04
C GLY A 225 27.32 15.84 14.38
N ASN A 226 28.08 15.26 13.47
CA ASN A 226 27.70 14.00 12.79
C ASN A 226 27.77 12.81 13.75
N VAL A 227 28.77 12.81 14.64
CA VAL A 227 28.93 11.77 15.68
C VAL A 227 27.76 11.76 16.66
N ILE A 228 27.35 12.92 17.15
CA ILE A 228 26.21 13.06 18.05
C ILE A 228 24.92 12.51 17.39
N ARG A 229 24.73 12.81 16.10
CA ARG A 229 23.58 12.31 15.35
C ARG A 229 23.64 10.79 15.18
N LEU A 230 24.79 10.25 14.81
CA LEU A 230 25.02 8.82 14.65
C LEU A 230 24.85 8.09 15.99
N HIS A 231 25.39 8.62 17.07
CA HIS A 231 25.24 8.10 18.43
C HIS A 231 23.76 7.95 18.81
N ARG A 232 22.94 8.99 18.61
CA ARG A 232 21.50 8.93 18.89
C ARG A 232 20.80 7.83 18.08
N LEU A 233 21.19 7.65 16.82
CA LEU A 233 20.60 6.61 15.97
C LEU A 233 20.96 5.21 16.45
N VAL A 234 22.20 4.97 16.85
CA VAL A 234 22.67 3.68 17.38
C VAL A 234 22.13 3.40 18.77
N GLU A 235 22.17 4.37 19.69
CA GLU A 235 21.67 4.23 21.06
C GLU A 235 20.16 3.95 21.10
N THR A 236 19.36 4.66 20.30
CA THR A 236 17.93 4.37 20.20
C THR A 236 17.65 2.97 19.65
N ALA A 237 18.56 2.40 18.86
CA ALA A 237 18.48 1.03 18.39
C ALA A 237 18.82 0.02 19.50
N GLU A 238 19.90 0.25 20.26
CA GLU A 238 20.32 -0.62 21.38
C GLU A 238 19.30 -0.64 22.52
N LEU A 239 18.76 0.51 22.92
CA LEU A 239 17.70 0.57 23.96
C LEU A 239 16.48 -0.27 23.59
N ARG A 240 16.14 -0.36 22.30
CA ARG A 240 15.04 -1.21 21.84
C ARG A 240 15.37 -2.70 21.87
N LEU A 241 16.65 -3.08 21.68
CA LEU A 241 17.10 -4.46 21.74
C LEU A 241 17.29 -4.94 23.19
N THR A 242 17.75 -4.07 24.09
CA THR A 242 17.96 -4.37 25.52
C THR A 242 16.66 -4.41 26.32
N ASP A 243 15.62 -3.68 25.91
CA ASP A 243 14.26 -3.79 26.49
C ASP A 243 13.64 -5.20 26.31
N GLY A 244 14.26 -6.04 25.48
CA GLY A 244 13.92 -7.46 25.34
C GLY A 244 14.49 -8.36 26.46
N SER A 245 15.42 -7.87 27.32
CA SER A 245 16.12 -8.70 28.32
C SER A 245 15.90 -8.31 29.79
N ALA A 246 15.25 -7.18 30.08
CA ALA A 246 14.99 -6.71 31.44
C ALA A 246 13.53 -6.83 31.81
N THR A 247 13.20 -7.82 32.64
CA THR A 247 11.90 -8.16 33.28
C THR A 247 10.79 -8.60 32.29
N PRO A 248 9.95 -9.59 32.67
CA PRO A 248 8.81 -9.99 31.86
C PRO A 248 7.70 -8.96 32.00
N CYS A 249 7.94 -7.73 31.53
CA CYS A 249 6.87 -6.88 31.10
C CYS A 249 6.24 -7.62 29.92
N SER A 250 5.09 -8.23 30.17
CA SER A 250 4.26 -8.94 29.20
C SER A 250 4.38 -8.23 27.86
N LYS A 251 5.14 -8.83 26.92
CA LYS A 251 5.18 -8.34 25.53
C LYS A 251 3.74 -8.27 25.08
N GLN A 252 3.19 -7.07 24.98
CA GLN A 252 1.80 -6.88 24.58
C GLN A 252 1.67 -7.44 23.17
N VAL A 253 1.00 -8.57 23.06
CA VAL A 253 0.69 -9.18 21.78
C VAL A 253 -0.21 -8.21 21.03
N LYS A 254 0.27 -7.73 19.87
CA LYS A 254 -0.49 -6.80 19.03
C LYS A 254 -1.64 -7.54 18.37
N PRO A 255 -2.90 -7.12 18.54
CA PRO A 255 -4.01 -7.76 17.86
C PRO A 255 -3.99 -7.39 16.36
N LEU A 256 -3.92 -8.39 15.49
CA LEU A 256 -4.32 -8.27 14.10
C LEU A 256 -5.85 -8.16 14.08
N PHE A 257 -6.37 -7.02 13.62
CA PHE A 257 -7.77 -6.60 13.80
C PHE A 257 -8.84 -7.60 13.36
N ARG A 258 -8.55 -8.54 12.48
CA ARG A 258 -9.54 -9.48 11.94
C ARG A 258 -9.75 -10.73 12.80
N HIS A 259 -8.72 -11.17 13.48
CA HIS A 259 -8.75 -12.45 14.18
C HIS A 259 -8.99 -12.32 15.70
N PHE A 260 -8.83 -11.12 16.27
CA PHE A 260 -9.03 -10.86 17.69
C PHE A 260 -9.76 -9.55 17.93
N ARG A 261 -11.07 -9.64 18.08
CA ARG A 261 -11.94 -8.50 18.38
C ARG A 261 -11.93 -8.20 19.88
N ARG A 262 -10.98 -7.40 20.35
CA ARG A 262 -11.09 -6.73 21.65
C ARG A 262 -11.45 -5.27 21.41
N ILE A 263 -12.57 -4.83 21.96
CA ILE A 263 -13.10 -3.46 21.84
C ILE A 263 -12.07 -2.43 22.30
N ASP A 264 -11.33 -2.70 23.38
CA ASP A 264 -10.33 -1.79 23.95
C ASP A 264 -9.15 -1.50 23.01
N SER A 265 -8.75 -2.44 22.15
CA SER A 265 -7.67 -2.23 21.19
C SER A 265 -8.07 -1.32 20.03
N CYS A 266 -9.38 -1.19 19.74
CA CYS A 266 -9.88 -0.33 18.66
C CYS A 266 -9.77 1.16 18.98
N LEU A 267 -9.65 1.52 20.25
CA LEU A 267 -9.66 2.93 20.68
C LEU A 267 -8.24 3.52 20.75
N GLN A 268 -7.21 2.67 20.81
CA GLN A 268 -5.82 3.12 20.84
C GLN A 268 -5.33 3.57 19.47
N PRO A 269 -4.43 4.57 19.40
CA PRO A 269 -3.76 4.93 18.17
C PRO A 269 -3.00 3.73 17.60
N ARG A 270 -3.01 3.59 16.28
CA ARG A 270 -2.31 2.48 15.64
C ARG A 270 -0.80 2.73 15.65
N VAL A 271 -0.05 1.69 15.95
CA VAL A 271 1.41 1.66 15.84
C VAL A 271 1.78 0.74 14.67
N ALA A 272 2.82 1.10 13.93
CA ALA A 272 3.33 0.28 12.83
C ALA A 272 3.70 -1.13 13.32
N PHE A 273 3.35 -2.13 12.53
CA PHE A 273 3.76 -3.51 12.77
C PHE A 273 5.20 -3.71 12.34
N ARG A 274 5.89 -4.58 13.07
CA ARG A 274 7.24 -5.08 12.76
C ARG A 274 7.20 -6.59 12.65
N GLY A 275 8.12 -7.17 11.91
CA GLY A 275 8.20 -8.62 11.77
C GLY A 275 8.43 -9.35 13.09
N SER A 276 9.16 -8.74 14.00
CA SER A 276 9.40 -9.24 15.34
C SER A 276 8.17 -9.20 16.28
N ASP A 277 7.09 -8.50 15.89
CA ASP A 277 5.89 -8.39 16.70
C ASP A 277 5.20 -9.76 16.83
N GLU A 278 4.75 -10.05 18.03
CA GLU A 278 4.01 -11.27 18.32
C GLU A 278 2.51 -11.05 18.15
N ILE A 279 1.89 -12.01 17.52
CA ILE A 279 0.45 -12.06 17.25
C ILE A 279 -0.13 -13.39 17.69
N PHE A 280 -1.42 -13.41 17.98
CA PHE A 280 -2.20 -14.64 18.07
C PHE A 280 -2.89 -14.90 16.73
N CYS A 281 -2.81 -16.13 16.25
CA CYS A 281 -3.58 -16.54 15.09
C CYS A 281 -4.28 -17.87 15.32
N ARG A 282 -5.34 -18.13 14.54
CA ARG A 282 -6.05 -19.40 14.52
C ARG A 282 -5.66 -20.14 13.26
N VAL A 283 -5.32 -21.41 13.42
CA VAL A 283 -5.13 -22.35 12.34
C VAL A 283 -6.21 -23.42 12.48
N TYR A 284 -7.02 -23.59 11.44
CA TYR A 284 -8.15 -24.50 11.41
C TYR A 284 -7.73 -25.88 10.92
N MET A 285 -8.43 -26.89 11.41
CA MET A 285 -8.32 -28.26 10.92
C MET A 285 -9.44 -28.57 9.93
N PRO A 286 -9.38 -29.67 9.16
CA PRO A 286 -10.42 -30.01 8.19
C PRO A 286 -11.84 -30.15 8.75
N ASP A 287 -11.96 -30.47 10.04
CA ASP A 287 -13.24 -30.57 10.78
C ASP A 287 -13.74 -29.22 11.32
N HIS A 288 -13.08 -28.11 10.95
CA HIS A 288 -13.32 -26.74 11.44
C HIS A 288 -13.00 -26.49 12.92
N SER A 289 -12.44 -27.45 13.63
CA SER A 289 -11.77 -27.18 14.90
C SER A 289 -10.56 -26.27 14.66
N TYR A 290 -10.05 -25.59 15.68
CA TYR A 290 -8.91 -24.70 15.51
C TYR A 290 -7.94 -24.75 16.67
N VAL A 291 -6.69 -24.50 16.35
CA VAL A 291 -5.62 -24.28 17.33
C VAL A 291 -5.25 -22.80 17.31
N THR A 292 -5.21 -22.16 18.49
CA THR A 292 -4.70 -20.79 18.60
C THR A 292 -3.20 -20.85 18.89
N ILE A 293 -2.39 -20.32 18.02
CA ILE A 293 -0.94 -20.24 18.20
C ILE A 293 -0.52 -18.78 18.47
N ARG A 294 0.58 -18.62 19.19
CA ARG A 294 1.32 -17.36 19.32
C ARG A 294 2.50 -17.44 18.36
N SER A 295 2.62 -16.48 17.47
CA SER A 295 3.62 -16.49 16.42
C SER A 295 4.17 -15.08 16.22
N ARG A 296 5.39 -14.97 15.66
CA ARG A 296 5.89 -13.71 15.14
C ARG A 296 5.18 -13.40 13.82
N LEU A 297 5.04 -12.11 13.51
CA LEU A 297 4.44 -11.68 12.24
C LEU A 297 5.25 -12.19 11.04
N SER A 298 6.58 -12.23 11.15
CA SER A 298 7.52 -12.71 10.13
C SER A 298 7.69 -14.23 10.07
N ALA A 299 7.01 -14.98 10.96
CA ALA A 299 7.17 -16.44 11.03
C ALA A 299 6.92 -17.11 9.66
N SER A 300 7.76 -18.09 9.34
CA SER A 300 7.60 -18.94 8.16
C SER A 300 6.46 -19.92 8.33
N VAL A 301 5.99 -20.49 7.22
CA VAL A 301 5.03 -21.61 7.24
C VAL A 301 5.55 -22.79 8.09
N SER A 302 6.86 -23.09 7.99
CA SER A 302 7.49 -24.13 8.80
C SER A 302 7.37 -23.86 10.30
N ASP A 303 7.61 -22.60 10.74
CA ASP A 303 7.48 -22.21 12.15
C ASP A 303 6.03 -22.33 12.63
N ILE A 304 5.09 -21.91 11.79
CA ILE A 304 3.65 -22.00 12.08
C ILE A 304 3.23 -23.46 12.25
N LEU A 305 3.62 -24.33 11.31
CA LEU A 305 3.29 -25.76 11.36
C LEU A 305 3.94 -26.46 12.55
N THR A 306 5.17 -26.11 12.90
CA THR A 306 5.83 -26.62 14.12
C THR A 306 5.00 -26.27 15.36
N SER A 307 4.60 -25.01 15.50
CA SER A 307 3.78 -24.54 16.62
C SER A 307 2.39 -25.20 16.67
N VAL A 308 1.81 -25.50 15.51
CA VAL A 308 0.54 -26.24 15.42
C VAL A 308 0.73 -27.69 15.84
N SER A 309 1.76 -28.36 15.32
CA SER A 309 2.07 -29.75 15.65
C SER A 309 2.35 -29.95 17.14
N GLU A 310 3.14 -29.08 17.76
CA GLU A 310 3.40 -29.10 19.20
C GLU A 310 2.09 -29.05 20.01
N LYS A 311 1.17 -28.14 19.66
CA LYS A 311 -0.10 -28.01 20.38
C LYS A 311 -1.04 -29.20 20.17
N LEU A 312 -1.04 -29.81 18.99
CA LEU A 312 -1.83 -30.99 18.70
C LEU A 312 -1.32 -32.21 19.48
N GLN A 313 0.00 -32.35 19.64
CA GLN A 313 0.61 -33.43 20.43
C GLN A 313 0.24 -33.32 21.92
N TYR A 314 0.08 -32.12 22.45
CA TYR A 314 -0.35 -31.93 23.87
C TYR A 314 -1.86 -32.21 24.08
N SER A 315 -2.68 -32.23 23.04
CA SER A 315 -4.13 -32.42 23.18
C SER A 315 -4.61 -33.84 22.93
N GLU A 316 -3.79 -34.69 22.29
CA GLU A 316 -4.14 -36.06 21.98
C GLU A 316 -3.14 -37.04 22.62
N GLU A 317 -3.59 -37.85 23.58
CA GLU A 317 -2.88 -39.06 23.98
C GLU A 317 -2.80 -40.01 22.77
N GLN A 318 -1.60 -40.08 22.15
CA GLN A 318 -1.20 -41.15 21.21
C GLN A 318 -1.93 -41.25 19.87
N VAL A 319 -1.61 -40.39 18.92
CA VAL A 319 -1.56 -40.80 17.51
C VAL A 319 -0.32 -40.20 16.87
N GLN A 320 0.69 -41.02 16.57
CA GLN A 320 1.79 -40.65 15.68
C GLN A 320 1.19 -40.37 14.30
N ARG A 321 1.06 -39.10 13.94
CA ARG A 321 0.76 -38.71 12.56
C ARG A 321 2.04 -38.91 11.75
N GLU A 322 2.05 -39.88 10.88
CA GLU A 322 3.21 -40.22 10.02
C GLU A 322 3.41 -39.21 8.87
N GLU A 323 2.40 -38.43 8.52
CA GLU A 323 2.48 -37.48 7.39
C GLU A 323 2.69 -36.04 7.81
N PRO A 324 3.57 -35.28 7.09
CA PRO A 324 3.80 -33.87 7.38
C PRO A 324 2.54 -33.05 7.06
N LEU A 325 2.18 -32.15 7.98
CA LEU A 325 1.10 -31.20 7.79
C LEU A 325 1.47 -30.17 6.71
N LEU A 326 0.47 -29.77 5.94
CA LEU A 326 0.52 -28.71 4.94
C LEU A 326 -0.29 -27.51 5.46
N LEU A 327 0.19 -26.30 5.20
CA LEU A 327 -0.55 -25.08 5.49
C LEU A 327 -1.21 -24.56 4.21
N VAL A 328 -2.53 -24.35 4.28
CA VAL A 328 -3.37 -23.96 3.15
C VAL A 328 -4.18 -22.71 3.52
N ALA A 329 -4.11 -21.69 2.70
CA ALA A 329 -5.04 -20.57 2.79
C ALA A 329 -6.30 -20.89 1.98
N VAL A 330 -7.46 -20.86 2.63
CA VAL A 330 -8.77 -21.12 2.02
C VAL A 330 -9.58 -19.82 2.02
N THR A 331 -10.03 -19.39 0.84
CA THR A 331 -10.88 -18.21 0.67
C THR A 331 -12.33 -18.53 1.04
N SER A 332 -13.16 -17.51 1.25
CA SER A 332 -14.60 -17.68 1.47
C SER A 332 -15.33 -18.29 0.25
N ALA A 333 -14.76 -18.15 -0.94
CA ALA A 333 -15.27 -18.77 -2.17
C ALA A 333 -14.83 -20.26 -2.32
N GLY A 334 -13.96 -20.76 -1.44
CA GLY A 334 -13.46 -22.12 -1.47
C GLY A 334 -12.17 -22.32 -2.27
N ASP A 335 -11.57 -21.25 -2.78
CA ASP A 335 -10.26 -21.33 -3.44
C ASP A 335 -9.19 -21.70 -2.42
N LYS A 336 -8.28 -22.58 -2.80
CA LYS A 336 -7.24 -23.13 -1.93
C LYS A 336 -5.86 -22.75 -2.46
N VAL A 337 -5.05 -22.12 -1.63
CA VAL A 337 -3.65 -21.79 -1.94
C VAL A 337 -2.74 -22.56 -1.01
N LEU A 338 -1.99 -23.50 -1.54
CA LEU A 338 -0.97 -24.20 -0.80
C LEU A 338 0.22 -23.27 -0.57
N LEU A 339 0.58 -23.05 0.68
CA LEU A 339 1.70 -22.21 1.08
C LEU A 339 2.99 -23.04 1.13
N LYS A 340 4.10 -22.41 0.73
CA LYS A 340 5.42 -23.06 0.74
C LYS A 340 6.05 -22.97 2.13
N PRO A 341 6.90 -23.94 2.53
CA PRO A 341 7.56 -23.94 3.84
C PRO A 341 8.31 -22.64 4.17
N ASP A 342 8.95 -22.02 3.17
CA ASP A 342 9.73 -20.79 3.32
C ASP A 342 8.91 -19.50 3.18
N ASP A 343 7.61 -19.59 2.86
CA ASP A 343 6.74 -18.42 2.82
C ASP A 343 6.60 -17.85 4.26
N GLY A 344 6.90 -16.56 4.44
CA GLY A 344 6.77 -15.84 5.70
C GLY A 344 5.70 -14.74 5.61
N CYS A 345 5.46 -13.99 6.68
CA CYS A 345 4.49 -12.88 6.75
C CYS A 345 3.07 -13.24 6.27
N ILE A 346 2.67 -14.50 6.49
CA ILE A 346 1.43 -15.07 5.95
C ILE A 346 0.19 -14.29 6.40
N PHE A 347 0.20 -13.82 7.64
CA PHE A 347 -0.98 -13.25 8.29
C PHE A 347 -1.47 -11.94 7.68
N THR A 348 -0.58 -11.18 7.05
CA THR A 348 -0.90 -9.90 6.40
C THR A 348 -1.24 -10.07 4.91
N THR A 349 -0.86 -11.21 4.31
CA THR A 349 -1.15 -11.51 2.91
C THR A 349 -2.49 -12.22 2.70
N LEU A 350 -3.13 -12.69 3.77
CA LEU A 350 -4.44 -13.36 3.71
C LEU A 350 -5.52 -12.44 3.16
N GLY A 351 -6.40 -12.99 2.32
CA GLY A 351 -7.64 -12.33 1.89
C GLY A 351 -8.56 -12.01 3.07
N ILE A 352 -9.60 -11.21 2.82
CA ILE A 352 -10.46 -10.64 3.87
C ILE A 352 -11.08 -11.72 4.76
N ASN A 353 -11.78 -12.69 4.19
CA ASN A 353 -12.38 -13.82 4.91
C ASN A 353 -11.65 -15.12 4.60
N SER A 354 -10.34 -15.04 4.32
CA SER A 354 -9.52 -16.23 4.14
C SER A 354 -9.03 -16.74 5.49
N HIS A 355 -8.98 -18.06 5.62
CA HIS A 355 -8.53 -18.73 6.84
C HIS A 355 -7.38 -19.71 6.54
N LEU A 356 -6.51 -19.88 7.52
CA LEU A 356 -5.43 -20.86 7.46
C LEU A 356 -5.93 -22.22 7.95
N PHE A 357 -5.68 -23.25 7.14
CA PHE A 357 -5.96 -24.63 7.49
C PHE A 357 -4.66 -25.43 7.53
N ALA A 358 -4.50 -26.26 8.55
CA ALA A 358 -3.49 -27.30 8.59
C ALA A 358 -4.14 -28.64 8.29
N CYS A 359 -3.65 -29.33 7.27
CA CYS A 359 -4.19 -30.61 6.84
C CYS A 359 -3.09 -31.52 6.28
N ASN A 360 -3.36 -32.82 6.15
CA ASN A 360 -2.52 -33.72 5.39
C ASN A 360 -2.82 -33.61 3.87
N ARG A 361 -2.04 -34.31 3.05
CA ARG A 361 -2.14 -34.22 1.59
C ARG A 361 -3.45 -34.78 1.03
N GLU A 362 -4.00 -35.78 1.70
CA GLU A 362 -5.26 -36.45 1.27
C GLU A 362 -6.46 -35.55 1.55
N GLU A 363 -6.44 -34.82 2.69
CA GLU A 363 -7.50 -33.92 3.13
C GLU A 363 -7.58 -32.62 2.33
N LEU A 364 -6.50 -32.23 1.61
CA LEU A 364 -6.43 -30.99 0.85
C LEU A 364 -7.63 -30.78 -0.10
N ARG A 365 -8.09 -31.85 -0.76
CA ARG A 365 -9.20 -31.78 -1.70
C ARG A 365 -10.55 -31.57 -1.02
N SER A 366 -10.72 -32.13 0.18
CA SER A 366 -11.98 -32.11 0.93
C SER A 366 -12.15 -30.85 1.81
N LEU A 367 -11.14 -29.99 1.93
CA LEU A 367 -11.26 -28.74 2.69
C LEU A 367 -12.45 -27.90 2.20
N VAL A 368 -13.23 -27.44 3.13
CA VAL A 368 -14.39 -26.55 2.91
C VAL A 368 -14.14 -25.24 3.64
N PRO A 369 -14.46 -24.07 3.05
CA PRO A 369 -14.33 -22.80 3.74
C PRO A 369 -15.21 -22.77 4.98
N LEU A 370 -14.83 -21.97 5.97
CA LEU A 370 -15.69 -21.71 7.11
C LEU A 370 -16.99 -21.05 6.65
N PRO A 371 -18.13 -21.39 7.26
CA PRO A 371 -19.39 -20.70 6.95
C PRO A 371 -19.25 -19.20 7.25
N GLU A 372 -19.72 -18.35 6.34
CA GLU A 372 -19.72 -16.93 6.56
C GLU A 372 -20.68 -16.56 7.69
N GLU A 373 -20.14 -16.07 8.80
CA GLU A 373 -20.90 -15.58 9.95
C GLU A 373 -21.37 -14.12 9.75
N VAL A 374 -21.85 -13.76 8.57
CA VAL A 374 -22.44 -12.44 8.40
C VAL A 374 -23.85 -12.48 8.99
N GLN A 375 -23.95 -12.04 10.24
CA GLN A 375 -25.26 -11.80 10.84
C GLN A 375 -25.95 -10.69 10.06
N LEU A 376 -27.16 -10.97 9.59
CA LEU A 376 -28.02 -9.93 9.01
C LEU A 376 -28.08 -8.76 9.99
N PRO A 377 -27.71 -7.54 9.57
CA PRO A 377 -27.78 -6.41 10.47
C PRO A 377 -29.20 -6.28 10.95
N PRO A 378 -29.46 -6.09 12.26
CA PRO A 378 -30.78 -5.77 12.74
C PRO A 378 -31.28 -4.53 12.00
N GLU A 379 -32.59 -4.38 11.87
CA GLU A 379 -33.22 -3.23 11.15
C GLU A 379 -32.68 -1.87 11.58
N ASP A 380 -32.00 -1.81 12.71
CA ASP A 380 -31.41 -0.65 13.36
C ASP A 380 -29.87 -0.64 13.32
N SER A 381 -29.27 -1.14 12.23
CA SER A 381 -27.82 -1.19 12.09
C SER A 381 -27.18 0.20 12.18
N HIS A 382 -25.97 0.26 12.75
CA HIS A 382 -25.22 1.51 13.02
C HIS A 382 -25.06 2.39 11.77
N ILE A 383 -24.91 1.78 10.58
CA ILE A 383 -24.79 2.50 9.32
C ILE A 383 -25.99 3.41 9.01
N HIS A 384 -27.18 3.06 9.45
CA HIS A 384 -28.37 3.88 9.22
C HIS A 384 -28.42 5.10 10.15
N ARG A 385 -27.82 5.01 11.34
CA ARG A 385 -27.81 6.06 12.37
C ARG A 385 -26.67 7.07 12.20
N ILE A 386 -25.46 6.61 11.82
CA ILE A 386 -24.31 7.48 11.65
C ILE A 386 -24.52 8.47 10.51
N GLU A 387 -24.18 9.75 10.72
CA GLU A 387 -24.22 10.75 9.65
C GLU A 387 -23.09 10.54 8.63
N ALA A 388 -23.32 10.98 7.38
CA ALA A 388 -22.37 10.78 6.30
C ALA A 388 -21.04 11.53 6.54
N GLU A 389 -21.08 12.65 7.23
CA GLU A 389 -19.93 13.46 7.60
C GLU A 389 -19.09 12.77 8.68
N ASP A 390 -19.74 12.32 9.77
CA ASP A 390 -19.07 11.57 10.83
C ASP A 390 -18.43 10.29 10.29
N LEU A 391 -19.15 9.57 9.42
CA LEU A 391 -18.63 8.37 8.78
C LEU A 391 -17.37 8.66 7.95
N ALA A 392 -17.41 9.72 7.14
CA ALA A 392 -16.28 10.12 6.32
C ALA A 392 -15.07 10.56 7.17
N ASN A 393 -15.30 11.36 8.20
CA ASN A 393 -14.25 11.85 9.09
C ASN A 393 -13.57 10.70 9.84
N HIS A 394 -14.35 9.74 10.37
CA HIS A 394 -13.78 8.55 11.03
C HIS A 394 -13.05 7.62 10.06
N LEU A 395 -13.54 7.46 8.82
CA LEU A 395 -12.84 6.71 7.77
C LEU A 395 -11.49 7.37 7.46
N SER A 396 -11.50 8.69 7.18
CA SER A 396 -10.30 9.43 6.82
C SER A 396 -9.27 9.44 7.97
N ALA A 397 -9.72 9.61 9.22
CA ALA A 397 -8.85 9.56 10.39
C ALA A 397 -8.18 8.20 10.55
N PHE A 398 -8.94 7.10 10.41
CA PHE A 398 -8.39 5.75 10.51
C PHE A 398 -7.46 5.41 9.35
N HIS A 399 -7.80 5.81 8.13
CA HIS A 399 -6.95 5.60 6.96
C HIS A 399 -5.66 6.42 7.04
N TRP A 400 -5.71 7.60 7.64
CA TRP A 400 -4.50 8.38 7.92
C TRP A 400 -3.58 7.67 8.93
N GLU A 401 -4.14 7.11 10.01
CA GLU A 401 -3.37 6.30 10.96
C GLU A 401 -2.68 5.12 10.24
N LEU A 402 -3.42 4.38 9.39
CA LEU A 402 -2.88 3.25 8.63
C LEU A 402 -1.80 3.69 7.64
N PHE A 403 -2.07 4.73 6.87
CA PHE A 403 -1.13 5.26 5.87
C PHE A 403 0.16 5.80 6.52
N SER A 404 0.04 6.40 7.70
CA SER A 404 1.19 6.90 8.47
C SER A 404 2.06 5.77 9.04
N CYS A 405 1.50 4.57 9.25
CA CYS A 405 2.24 3.39 9.68
C CYS A 405 3.05 2.72 8.56
N VAL A 406 2.71 2.96 7.29
CA VAL A 406 3.43 2.37 6.16
C VAL A 406 4.77 3.05 6.00
N HIS A 407 5.87 2.30 6.10
CA HIS A 407 7.18 2.83 5.77
C HIS A 407 7.31 3.03 4.25
N GLU A 408 7.96 4.10 3.82
CA GLU A 408 8.04 4.45 2.39
C GLU A 408 8.76 3.38 1.55
N MET A 409 9.70 2.65 2.15
CA MET A 409 10.40 1.56 1.48
C MET A 409 9.53 0.32 1.28
N GLU A 410 8.43 0.15 2.04
CA GLU A 410 7.51 -0.97 1.83
C GLU A 410 6.92 -0.98 0.41
N PHE A 411 6.77 0.19 -0.23
CA PHE A 411 6.32 0.28 -1.62
C PHE A 411 7.32 -0.32 -2.60
N VAL A 412 8.61 -0.10 -2.38
CA VAL A 412 9.69 -0.67 -3.19
C VAL A 412 9.83 -2.16 -2.91
N ASP A 413 9.88 -2.54 -1.63
CA ASP A 413 10.01 -3.93 -1.21
C ASP A 413 8.84 -4.80 -1.66
N TYR A 414 7.61 -4.26 -1.68
CA TYR A 414 6.42 -4.97 -2.15
C TYR A 414 6.49 -5.34 -3.64
N VAL A 415 7.03 -4.45 -4.47
CA VAL A 415 7.12 -4.66 -5.92
C VAL A 415 8.34 -5.46 -6.31
N PHE A 416 9.50 -5.21 -5.67
CA PHE A 416 10.79 -5.77 -6.03
C PHE A 416 11.24 -6.95 -5.15
N HIS A 417 10.32 -7.58 -4.42
CA HIS A 417 10.61 -8.68 -3.49
C HIS A 417 11.33 -9.88 -4.14
N ALA A 418 11.12 -10.14 -5.42
CA ALA A 418 11.74 -11.26 -6.13
C ALA A 418 13.26 -11.08 -6.31
N GLU A 419 13.74 -9.84 -6.37
CA GLU A 419 15.16 -9.49 -6.56
C GLU A 419 15.90 -9.30 -5.23
N ARG A 420 15.17 -8.93 -4.18
CA ARG A 420 15.76 -8.52 -2.88
C ARG A 420 15.57 -9.52 -1.75
N GLY A 421 14.89 -10.64 -2.01
CA GLY A 421 14.41 -11.49 -0.94
C GLY A 421 13.16 -10.88 -0.28
N ARG A 422 12.44 -11.70 0.51
CA ARG A 422 11.19 -11.29 1.13
C ARG A 422 11.47 -10.31 2.27
N ARG A 423 11.16 -9.03 2.07
CA ARG A 423 11.13 -8.02 3.13
C ARG A 423 9.71 -7.84 3.64
N GLU A 424 9.61 -7.30 4.83
CA GLU A 424 8.34 -7.12 5.53
C GLU A 424 7.60 -5.90 4.98
N THR A 425 6.41 -6.12 4.42
CA THR A 425 5.52 -5.11 3.87
C THR A 425 4.16 -5.12 4.57
N ALA A 426 4.16 -5.50 5.86
CA ALA A 426 2.96 -5.77 6.63
C ALA A 426 2.00 -4.56 6.72
N ASN A 427 2.52 -3.36 6.91
CA ASN A 427 1.69 -2.18 7.05
C ASN A 427 1.04 -1.78 5.72
N LEU A 428 1.77 -1.92 4.62
CA LEU A 428 1.25 -1.70 3.27
C LEU A 428 0.17 -2.73 2.91
N GLU A 429 0.43 -4.01 3.20
CA GLU A 429 -0.53 -5.09 2.97
C GLU A 429 -1.83 -4.88 3.77
N LEU A 430 -1.74 -4.47 5.04
CA LEU A 430 -2.89 -4.13 5.86
C LEU A 430 -3.67 -2.92 5.34
N LEU A 431 -2.99 -1.92 4.78
CA LEU A 431 -3.64 -0.78 4.14
C LEU A 431 -4.38 -1.19 2.85
N LEU A 432 -3.79 -2.08 2.05
CA LEU A 432 -4.44 -2.66 0.86
C LEU A 432 -5.64 -3.52 1.24
N GLN A 433 -5.52 -4.37 2.27
CA GLN A 433 -6.65 -5.13 2.79
C GLN A 433 -7.78 -4.19 3.25
N ARG A 434 -7.43 -3.09 3.92
CA ARG A 434 -8.43 -2.10 4.37
C ARG A 434 -9.17 -1.47 3.20
N CYS A 435 -8.49 -1.13 2.12
CA CYS A 435 -9.12 -0.63 0.90
C CYS A 435 -10.17 -1.62 0.35
N SER A 436 -9.79 -2.88 0.24
CA SER A 436 -10.69 -3.97 -0.17
C SER A 436 -11.85 -4.17 0.82
N GLU A 437 -11.58 -4.08 2.12
CA GLU A 437 -12.60 -4.20 3.16
C GLU A 437 -13.68 -3.11 3.05
N VAL A 438 -13.30 -1.86 2.86
CA VAL A 438 -14.25 -0.75 2.66
C VAL A 438 -15.08 -0.97 1.39
N GLN A 439 -14.46 -1.42 0.30
CA GLN A 439 -15.17 -1.74 -0.94
C GLN A 439 -16.24 -2.81 -0.71
N HIS A 440 -15.87 -3.94 -0.11
CA HIS A 440 -16.81 -5.05 0.16
C HIS A 440 -17.85 -4.68 1.23
N TRP A 441 -17.48 -3.84 2.21
CA TRP A 441 -18.43 -3.34 3.20
C TRP A 441 -19.55 -2.53 2.56
N VAL A 442 -19.25 -1.64 1.62
CA VAL A 442 -20.28 -0.85 0.89
C VAL A 442 -21.24 -1.78 0.14
N SER A 443 -20.70 -2.78 -0.57
CA SER A 443 -21.50 -3.78 -1.29
C SER A 443 -22.33 -4.61 -0.32
N THR A 444 -21.73 -5.11 0.76
CA THR A 444 -22.40 -5.94 1.78
C THR A 444 -23.56 -5.20 2.43
N GLN A 445 -23.32 -3.96 2.92
CA GLN A 445 -24.37 -3.17 3.57
C GLN A 445 -25.53 -2.85 2.61
N THR A 446 -25.21 -2.59 1.34
CA THR A 446 -26.23 -2.32 0.32
C THR A 446 -27.09 -3.56 0.05
N LEU A 447 -26.48 -4.73 -0.06
CA LEU A 447 -27.15 -5.98 -0.41
C LEU A 447 -27.89 -6.62 0.77
N LEU A 448 -27.46 -6.36 2.01
CA LEU A 448 -28.20 -6.77 3.21
C LEU A 448 -29.38 -5.87 3.55
N CYS A 449 -29.53 -4.72 2.89
CA CYS A 449 -30.64 -3.79 3.10
C CYS A 449 -31.86 -4.21 2.25
N GLU A 450 -32.81 -4.96 2.81
CA GLU A 450 -33.95 -5.51 2.08
C GLU A 450 -34.92 -4.43 1.59
N GLY A 451 -35.21 -3.42 2.42
CA GLY A 451 -36.17 -2.37 2.10
C GLY A 451 -35.68 -1.42 0.99
N LEU A 452 -36.38 -1.37 -0.15
CA LEU A 452 -36.00 -0.54 -1.31
C LEU A 452 -35.82 0.95 -0.95
N ALA A 453 -36.67 1.53 -0.14
CA ALA A 453 -36.57 2.92 0.31
C ALA A 453 -35.33 3.15 1.19
N ARG A 454 -35.09 2.24 2.15
CA ARG A 454 -33.90 2.28 3.02
C ARG A 454 -32.62 2.09 2.21
N ARG A 455 -32.60 1.15 1.27
CA ARG A 455 -31.47 0.88 0.38
C ARG A 455 -31.13 2.11 -0.48
N THR A 456 -32.16 2.80 -1.01
CA THR A 456 -31.97 4.07 -1.75
C THR A 456 -31.37 5.16 -0.85
N GLN A 457 -31.79 5.28 0.40
CA GLN A 457 -31.19 6.23 1.36
C GLN A 457 -29.75 5.85 1.69
N LEU A 458 -29.45 4.58 1.77
CA LEU A 458 -28.08 4.09 2.00
C LEU A 458 -27.14 4.41 0.83
N LEU A 459 -27.57 4.20 -0.43
CA LEU A 459 -26.84 4.63 -1.60
C LEU A 459 -26.54 6.14 -1.57
N LYS A 460 -27.58 6.94 -1.24
CA LYS A 460 -27.43 8.39 -1.10
C LYS A 460 -26.39 8.74 -0.01
N LYS A 461 -26.41 8.02 1.11
CA LYS A 461 -25.44 8.20 2.20
C LYS A 461 -24.02 7.88 1.73
N PHE A 462 -23.78 6.74 1.07
CA PHE A 462 -22.46 6.38 0.54
C PHE A 462 -21.93 7.39 -0.48
N ILE A 463 -22.77 7.89 -1.38
CA ILE A 463 -22.37 8.92 -2.34
C ILE A 463 -21.96 10.23 -1.63
N LYS A 464 -22.69 10.62 -0.57
CA LYS A 464 -22.32 11.77 0.27
C LYS A 464 -20.99 11.53 0.99
N THR A 465 -20.85 10.36 1.61
CA THR A 465 -19.61 9.97 2.31
C THR A 465 -18.41 10.00 1.37
N ALA A 466 -18.54 9.46 0.14
CA ALA A 466 -17.48 9.52 -0.88
C ALA A 466 -17.12 10.96 -1.24
N ALA A 467 -18.13 11.86 -1.37
CA ALA A 467 -17.89 13.28 -1.65
C ALA A 467 -17.05 13.93 -0.54
N ILE A 468 -17.37 13.65 0.72
CA ILE A 468 -16.69 14.22 1.89
C ILE A 468 -15.28 13.61 2.04
N CYS A 469 -15.11 12.30 1.86
CA CYS A 469 -13.78 11.68 1.83
C CYS A 469 -12.86 12.33 0.79
N LYS A 470 -13.41 12.62 -0.41
CA LYS A 470 -12.66 13.36 -1.43
C LYS A 470 -12.30 14.79 -0.99
N GLN A 471 -13.20 15.50 -0.27
CA GLN A 471 -12.90 16.81 0.32
C GLN A 471 -11.83 16.73 1.41
N ASN A 472 -11.86 15.68 2.24
CA ASN A 472 -10.83 15.36 3.22
C ASN A 472 -9.51 14.91 2.58
N GLN A 473 -9.43 14.88 1.24
CA GLN A 473 -8.29 14.37 0.48
C GLN A 473 -7.95 12.90 0.78
N ASP A 474 -8.91 12.14 1.28
CA ASP A 474 -8.85 10.68 1.43
C ASP A 474 -9.37 10.02 0.15
N LEU A 475 -8.45 9.85 -0.82
CA LEU A 475 -8.76 9.25 -2.09
C LEU A 475 -8.85 7.71 -1.99
N LEU A 476 -8.28 7.12 -0.93
CA LEU A 476 -8.41 5.69 -0.68
C LEU A 476 -9.85 5.32 -0.36
N SER A 477 -10.49 5.99 0.63
CA SER A 477 -11.90 5.81 0.95
C SER A 477 -12.80 6.16 -0.22
N PHE A 478 -12.50 7.27 -0.90
CA PHE A 478 -13.27 7.72 -2.06
C PHE A 478 -13.36 6.62 -3.12
N PHE A 479 -12.21 6.09 -3.56
CA PHE A 479 -12.17 5.00 -4.54
C PHE A 479 -12.86 3.74 -4.03
N ALA A 480 -12.57 3.31 -2.80
CA ALA A 480 -13.14 2.10 -2.23
C ALA A 480 -14.68 2.16 -2.18
N ILE A 481 -15.26 3.30 -1.79
CA ILE A 481 -16.72 3.48 -1.78
C ILE A 481 -17.29 3.46 -3.19
N VAL A 482 -16.68 4.18 -4.15
CA VAL A 482 -17.15 4.21 -5.54
C VAL A 482 -17.09 2.82 -6.15
N MET A 483 -15.98 2.08 -5.96
CA MET A 483 -15.82 0.71 -6.45
C MET A 483 -16.81 -0.26 -5.80
N GLY A 484 -17.14 -0.07 -4.52
CA GLY A 484 -18.17 -0.87 -3.82
C GLY A 484 -19.56 -0.63 -4.38
N LEU A 485 -19.91 0.60 -4.74
CA LEU A 485 -21.17 0.94 -5.40
C LEU A 485 -21.23 0.46 -6.86
N ASP A 486 -20.08 0.44 -7.55
CA ASP A 486 -19.94 -0.06 -8.92
C ASP A 486 -19.79 -1.59 -9.01
N ASN A 487 -19.76 -2.29 -7.86
CA ASN A 487 -19.77 -3.77 -7.85
C ASN A 487 -20.96 -4.29 -8.64
N GLY A 488 -20.74 -5.30 -9.50
CA GLY A 488 -21.76 -5.86 -10.38
C GLY A 488 -23.05 -6.29 -9.67
N ALA A 489 -22.95 -6.79 -8.43
CA ALA A 489 -24.11 -7.16 -7.63
C ALA A 489 -24.93 -5.94 -7.13
N VAL A 490 -24.30 -4.77 -6.98
CA VAL A 490 -24.94 -3.52 -6.57
C VAL A 490 -25.41 -2.74 -7.79
N SER A 491 -24.59 -2.58 -8.81
CA SER A 491 -24.89 -1.78 -10.01
C SER A 491 -26.08 -2.36 -10.83
N ARG A 492 -26.34 -3.66 -10.73
CA ARG A 492 -27.49 -4.31 -11.37
C ARG A 492 -28.85 -3.99 -10.72
N LEU A 493 -28.91 -3.45 -9.51
CA LEU A 493 -30.14 -3.12 -8.79
C LEU A 493 -30.86 -1.91 -9.42
N ARG A 494 -31.45 -2.11 -10.60
CA ARG A 494 -32.06 -1.02 -11.41
C ARG A 494 -33.13 -0.24 -10.68
N GLY A 495 -34.07 -0.93 -9.99
CA GLY A 495 -35.14 -0.30 -9.23
C GLY A 495 -34.63 0.58 -8.09
N THR A 496 -33.51 0.18 -7.45
CA THR A 496 -32.85 0.97 -6.41
C THR A 496 -32.22 2.23 -7.01
N TRP A 497 -31.45 2.10 -8.10
CA TRP A 497 -30.80 3.23 -8.77
C TRP A 497 -31.79 4.19 -9.42
N GLU A 498 -32.92 3.70 -9.96
CA GLU A 498 -33.98 4.53 -10.54
C GLU A 498 -34.66 5.42 -9.52
N LYS A 499 -34.84 4.95 -8.26
CA LYS A 499 -35.42 5.75 -7.17
C LYS A 499 -34.44 6.76 -6.56
N LEU A 500 -33.14 6.67 -6.89
CA LEU A 500 -32.16 7.64 -6.42
C LEU A 500 -32.42 9.01 -7.09
N PRO A 501 -32.47 10.13 -6.33
CA PRO A 501 -32.68 11.46 -6.90
C PRO A 501 -31.63 11.82 -7.95
N GLY A 502 -32.03 12.52 -9.02
CA GLY A 502 -31.17 12.87 -10.15
C GLY A 502 -29.86 13.58 -9.76
N LYS A 503 -29.89 14.44 -8.74
CA LYS A 503 -28.71 15.10 -8.17
C LYS A 503 -27.63 14.08 -7.77
N PHE A 504 -28.00 12.99 -7.11
CA PHE A 504 -27.05 11.96 -6.65
C PHE A 504 -26.59 11.05 -7.80
N LYS A 505 -27.47 10.75 -8.75
CA LYS A 505 -27.08 10.04 -9.99
C LYS A 505 -26.01 10.82 -10.75
N ASN A 506 -26.21 12.12 -10.93
CA ASN A 506 -25.25 12.98 -11.62
C ASN A 506 -23.94 13.13 -10.85
N LEU A 507 -24.01 13.17 -9.50
CA LEU A 507 -22.82 13.20 -8.67
C LEU A 507 -22.03 11.89 -8.77
N PHE A 508 -22.71 10.75 -8.75
CA PHE A 508 -22.08 9.43 -8.89
C PHE A 508 -21.41 9.27 -10.26
N ARG A 509 -22.05 9.69 -11.35
CA ARG A 509 -21.43 9.70 -12.69
C ARG A 509 -20.13 10.51 -12.74
N LYS A 510 -20.07 11.65 -12.02
CA LYS A 510 -18.82 12.43 -11.89
C LYS A 510 -17.73 11.62 -11.16
N PHE A 511 -18.12 10.79 -10.19
CA PHE A 511 -17.19 9.92 -9.48
C PHE A 511 -16.69 8.79 -10.37
N GLU A 512 -17.57 8.12 -11.12
CA GLU A 512 -17.20 7.12 -12.13
C GLU A 512 -16.20 7.69 -13.14
N ASN A 513 -16.45 8.90 -13.66
CA ASN A 513 -15.51 9.56 -14.57
C ASN A 513 -14.15 9.88 -13.92
N LEU A 514 -14.13 10.16 -12.62
CA LEU A 514 -12.89 10.44 -11.90
C LEU A 514 -12.09 9.15 -11.61
N THR A 515 -12.78 8.04 -11.39
CA THR A 515 -12.17 6.72 -11.13
C THR A 515 -11.91 5.93 -12.42
N ASP A 516 -12.34 6.45 -13.57
CA ASP A 516 -12.18 5.80 -14.88
C ASP A 516 -10.69 5.49 -15.17
N PRO A 517 -10.37 4.21 -15.49
CA PRO A 517 -9.01 3.79 -15.83
C PRO A 517 -8.53 4.29 -17.20
N CYS A 518 -9.40 4.89 -18.01
CA CYS A 518 -9.05 5.38 -19.32
C CYS A 518 -7.85 6.33 -19.30
N ARG A 519 -6.95 6.17 -20.29
CA ARG A 519 -5.72 6.97 -20.43
C ARG A 519 -4.86 6.92 -19.14
N ASN A 520 -4.74 5.75 -18.55
CA ASN A 520 -3.97 5.54 -17.32
C ASN A 520 -4.45 6.43 -16.16
N HIS A 521 -5.77 6.43 -15.90
CA HIS A 521 -6.42 7.24 -14.86
C HIS A 521 -6.14 8.74 -14.95
N LYS A 522 -6.19 9.29 -16.17
CA LYS A 522 -5.85 10.70 -16.43
C LYS A 522 -6.57 11.66 -15.49
N SER A 523 -7.88 11.53 -15.33
CA SER A 523 -8.70 12.42 -14.49
C SER A 523 -8.25 12.42 -13.03
N TYR A 524 -7.93 11.25 -12.48
CA TYR A 524 -7.40 11.10 -11.13
C TYR A 524 -6.03 11.77 -11.00
N ARG A 525 -5.12 11.50 -11.95
CA ARG A 525 -3.75 12.02 -11.91
C ARG A 525 -3.70 13.54 -11.99
N GLU A 526 -4.50 14.12 -12.85
CA GLU A 526 -4.64 15.58 -12.96
C GLU A 526 -5.20 16.20 -11.67
N MET A 527 -6.15 15.52 -11.03
CA MET A 527 -6.71 15.98 -9.75
C MET A 527 -5.67 15.92 -8.63
N VAL A 528 -5.01 14.78 -8.44
CA VAL A 528 -4.07 14.58 -7.32
C VAL A 528 -2.83 15.47 -7.43
N THR A 529 -2.39 15.81 -8.65
CA THR A 529 -1.25 16.70 -8.89
C THR A 529 -1.49 18.11 -8.34
N ARG A 530 -2.76 18.55 -8.32
CA ARG A 530 -3.18 19.88 -7.82
C ARG A 530 -3.42 19.91 -6.31
N MET A 531 -3.47 18.73 -5.65
CA MET A 531 -3.72 18.64 -4.22
C MET A 531 -2.49 19.04 -3.41
N ARG A 532 -2.71 19.68 -2.29
CA ARG A 532 -1.66 20.00 -1.30
C ARG A 532 -1.75 19.01 -0.15
N PRO A 533 -0.60 18.60 0.43
CA PRO A 533 -0.62 17.74 1.62
C PRO A 533 -1.46 18.33 2.77
N PRO A 534 -2.07 17.48 3.60
CA PRO A 534 -2.02 16.02 3.62
C PRO A 534 -2.92 15.37 2.57
N VAL A 535 -2.48 14.26 1.96
CA VAL A 535 -3.28 13.47 1.00
C VAL A 535 -3.14 11.99 1.30
N ILE A 536 -4.24 11.26 1.38
CA ILE A 536 -4.24 9.80 1.37
C ILE A 536 -4.51 9.37 -0.08
N PRO A 537 -3.48 8.96 -0.84
CA PRO A 537 -3.64 8.62 -2.25
C PRO A 537 -4.35 7.27 -2.42
N PHE A 538 -4.80 6.97 -3.64
CA PHE A 538 -5.24 5.63 -3.99
C PHE A 538 -4.01 4.73 -4.22
N ILE A 539 -3.60 4.05 -3.18
CA ILE A 539 -2.37 3.23 -3.08
C ILE A 539 -2.17 2.25 -4.24
N PRO A 540 -3.21 1.51 -4.71
CA PRO A 540 -3.04 0.55 -5.80
C PRO A 540 -2.47 1.16 -7.09
N LEU A 541 -2.67 2.45 -7.36
CA LEU A 541 -2.09 3.11 -8.53
C LEU A 541 -0.59 3.41 -8.37
N ILE A 542 -0.12 3.68 -7.16
CA ILE A 542 1.31 3.85 -6.89
C ILE A 542 2.02 2.52 -7.11
N LEU A 543 1.47 1.44 -6.57
CA LEU A 543 2.02 0.09 -6.78
C LEU A 543 1.99 -0.33 -8.24
N LYS A 544 0.91 -0.01 -8.96
CA LYS A 544 0.81 -0.25 -10.39
C LYS A 544 1.91 0.48 -11.17
N ASP A 545 2.17 1.73 -10.84
CA ASP A 545 3.23 2.51 -11.49
C ASP A 545 4.62 1.91 -11.23
N LEU A 546 4.91 1.51 -9.97
CA LEU A 546 6.15 0.84 -9.62
C LEU A 546 6.29 -0.51 -10.33
N THR A 547 5.21 -1.30 -10.42
CA THR A 547 5.20 -2.57 -11.16
C THR A 547 5.52 -2.35 -12.65
N PHE A 548 4.95 -1.31 -13.28
CA PHE A 548 5.28 -1.01 -14.66
C PHE A 548 6.72 -0.52 -14.85
N LEU A 549 7.27 0.22 -13.90
CA LEU A 549 8.69 0.58 -13.92
C LEU A 549 9.58 -0.68 -13.78
N HIS A 550 9.19 -1.61 -12.92
CA HIS A 550 9.90 -2.87 -12.73
C HIS A 550 9.90 -3.73 -13.99
N GLU A 551 8.74 -3.99 -14.54
CA GLU A 551 8.53 -4.87 -15.70
C GLU A 551 8.99 -4.23 -17.03
N GLY A 552 8.80 -2.91 -17.18
CA GLY A 552 9.07 -2.17 -18.41
C GLY A 552 10.52 -1.72 -18.60
N SER A 553 11.35 -1.78 -17.55
CA SER A 553 12.72 -1.27 -17.58
C SER A 553 13.66 -2.19 -16.82
N LYS A 554 14.82 -2.52 -17.44
CA LYS A 554 15.84 -3.33 -16.80
C LYS A 554 16.56 -2.51 -15.72
N THR A 555 16.99 -3.16 -14.64
CA THR A 555 17.81 -2.55 -13.58
C THR A 555 19.24 -2.32 -14.06
N PHE A 556 19.76 -3.24 -14.88
CA PHE A 556 21.05 -3.11 -15.54
C PHE A 556 20.90 -3.06 -17.06
N ILE A 557 21.61 -2.16 -17.72
CA ILE A 557 21.76 -2.04 -19.16
C ILE A 557 23.23 -2.15 -19.47
N ASP A 558 23.64 -3.18 -20.22
CA ASP A 558 25.04 -3.48 -20.57
C ASP A 558 25.98 -3.56 -19.34
N GLY A 559 25.48 -4.07 -18.23
CA GLY A 559 26.21 -4.18 -16.95
C GLY A 559 26.25 -2.91 -16.11
N LEU A 560 25.69 -1.80 -16.59
CA LEU A 560 25.62 -0.53 -15.88
C LEU A 560 24.25 -0.32 -15.25
N VAL A 561 24.19 0.35 -14.10
CA VAL A 561 22.95 0.68 -13.40
C VAL A 561 22.11 1.65 -14.24
N ASN A 562 20.85 1.34 -14.42
CA ASN A 562 19.89 2.21 -15.09
C ASN A 562 19.44 3.34 -14.16
N VAL A 563 20.12 4.46 -14.24
CA VAL A 563 19.87 5.64 -13.38
C VAL A 563 18.52 6.31 -13.63
N GLU A 564 17.95 6.18 -14.83
CA GLU A 564 16.60 6.70 -15.12
C GLU A 564 15.54 5.89 -14.36
N LYS A 565 15.67 4.55 -14.33
CA LYS A 565 14.80 3.69 -13.52
C LYS A 565 14.95 4.00 -12.04
N MET A 566 16.19 4.16 -11.57
CA MET A 566 16.51 4.53 -10.19
C MET A 566 15.80 5.84 -9.79
N HIS A 567 15.98 6.89 -10.58
CA HIS A 567 15.33 8.19 -10.36
C HIS A 567 13.80 8.09 -10.35
N ALA A 568 13.22 7.38 -11.31
CA ALA A 568 11.77 7.22 -11.43
C ALA A 568 11.16 6.49 -10.22
N ILE A 569 11.85 5.46 -9.67
CA ILE A 569 11.42 4.77 -8.44
C ILE A 569 11.49 5.72 -7.25
N ALA A 570 12.61 6.42 -7.08
CA ALA A 570 12.81 7.36 -5.98
C ALA A 570 11.79 8.50 -6.02
N GLU A 571 11.40 8.99 -7.20
CA GLU A 571 10.36 10.01 -7.35
C GLU A 571 9.00 9.53 -6.85
N LYS A 572 8.66 8.26 -7.06
CA LYS A 572 7.41 7.69 -6.52
C LYS A 572 7.43 7.66 -4.99
N VAL A 573 8.55 7.26 -4.40
CA VAL A 573 8.73 7.26 -2.94
C VAL A 573 8.67 8.68 -2.37
N ARG A 574 9.36 9.64 -3.01
CA ARG A 574 9.29 11.07 -2.63
C ARG A 574 7.87 11.63 -2.73
N THR A 575 7.09 11.19 -3.71
CA THR A 575 5.68 11.57 -3.83
C THR A 575 4.87 11.09 -2.62
N VAL A 576 5.09 9.87 -2.15
CA VAL A 576 4.46 9.35 -0.91
C VAL A 576 4.89 10.19 0.30
N ARG A 577 6.17 10.48 0.44
CA ARG A 577 6.73 11.34 1.50
C ARG A 577 6.08 12.73 1.48
N LYS A 578 5.93 13.32 0.30
CA LYS A 578 5.24 14.60 0.09
C LYS A 578 3.79 14.54 0.58
N TYR A 579 3.04 13.50 0.25
CA TYR A 579 1.64 13.38 0.70
C TYR A 579 1.49 13.36 2.22
N ARG A 580 2.52 12.91 2.95
CA ARG A 580 2.57 12.85 4.41
C ARG A 580 3.29 14.04 5.07
N SER A 581 3.69 15.06 4.31
CA SER A 581 4.47 16.20 4.85
C SER A 581 3.70 17.11 5.80
N SER A 582 2.38 16.97 5.87
CA SER A 582 1.50 17.69 6.80
C SER A 582 0.57 16.71 7.50
N GLN A 583 0.16 17.02 8.72
CA GLN A 583 -0.80 16.21 9.48
C GLN A 583 -2.22 16.43 8.99
N LEU A 584 -3.01 15.36 8.97
CA LEU A 584 -4.45 15.44 8.70
C LEU A 584 -5.15 15.86 10.00
N HIS A 585 -5.72 17.06 9.99
CA HIS A 585 -6.54 17.56 11.09
C HIS A 585 -8.01 17.41 10.72
N LEU A 586 -8.72 16.54 11.40
CA LEU A 586 -10.16 16.41 11.31
C LEU A 586 -10.74 16.73 12.68
N GLU A 587 -11.72 17.62 12.71
CA GLU A 587 -12.44 17.92 13.94
C GLU A 587 -13.22 16.68 14.38
N THR A 588 -12.89 16.17 15.55
CA THR A 588 -13.58 15.02 16.14
C THR A 588 -14.00 15.38 17.55
N ASP A 589 -15.31 15.49 17.78
CA ASP A 589 -15.86 15.67 19.11
C ASP A 589 -15.61 14.44 19.98
N ILE A 590 -15.20 14.65 21.23
CA ILE A 590 -15.05 13.57 22.21
C ILE A 590 -16.39 13.32 22.87
N SER A 591 -17.30 12.66 22.15
CA SER A 591 -18.61 12.23 22.65
C SER A 591 -18.68 10.71 22.75
N PRO A 592 -19.59 10.13 23.54
CA PRO A 592 -19.82 8.68 23.53
C PRO A 592 -20.18 8.14 22.15
N THR A 593 -20.90 8.91 21.34
CA THR A 593 -21.22 8.59 19.94
C THR A 593 -19.96 8.52 19.07
N HIS A 594 -18.99 9.41 19.30
CA HIS A 594 -17.71 9.38 18.61
C HIS A 594 -16.97 8.05 18.82
N LEU A 595 -16.91 7.55 20.06
CA LEU A 595 -16.27 6.27 20.36
C LEU A 595 -16.96 5.09 19.67
N GLN A 596 -18.29 5.10 19.62
CA GLN A 596 -19.06 4.09 18.90
C GLN A 596 -18.81 4.13 17.40
N ASN A 597 -18.79 5.33 16.80
CA ASN A 597 -18.49 5.53 15.40
C ASN A 597 -17.05 5.08 15.07
N LYS A 598 -16.09 5.43 15.92
CA LYS A 598 -14.67 5.01 15.81
C LYS A 598 -14.54 3.49 15.85
N ALA A 599 -15.20 2.82 16.79
CA ALA A 599 -15.19 1.37 16.91
C ALA A 599 -15.85 0.70 15.70
N TYR A 600 -16.99 1.22 15.24
CA TYR A 600 -17.71 0.72 14.08
C TYR A 600 -16.86 0.78 12.80
N VAL A 601 -16.26 1.94 12.52
CA VAL A 601 -15.44 2.15 11.31
C VAL A 601 -14.22 1.24 11.29
N ARG A 602 -13.66 0.89 12.46
CA ARG A 602 -12.47 0.04 12.55
C ARG A 602 -12.74 -1.46 12.43
N GLN A 603 -14.03 -1.88 12.50
CA GLN A 603 -14.41 -3.29 12.53
C GLN A 603 -15.60 -3.56 11.61
N PHE A 604 -15.40 -3.43 10.31
CA PHE A 604 -16.43 -3.77 9.35
C PHE A 604 -16.65 -5.29 9.24
N GLN A 605 -17.90 -5.69 9.16
CA GLN A 605 -18.28 -7.03 8.73
C GLN A 605 -18.56 -6.99 7.23
N VAL A 606 -17.95 -7.87 6.48
CA VAL A 606 -18.00 -7.84 5.03
C VAL A 606 -18.18 -9.24 4.46
N ILE A 607 -18.88 -9.32 3.34
CA ILE A 607 -18.94 -10.48 2.46
C ILE A 607 -17.99 -10.19 1.30
N ASP A 608 -16.97 -11.01 1.12
CA ASP A 608 -16.02 -10.91 0.00
C ASP A 608 -16.26 -11.99 -1.07
N ASN A 609 -17.15 -12.97 -0.78
CA ASN A 609 -17.60 -13.96 -1.73
C ASN A 609 -18.54 -13.34 -2.78
N GLN A 610 -18.04 -13.17 -3.99
CA GLN A 610 -18.77 -12.52 -5.08
C GLN A 610 -20.03 -13.30 -5.49
N ASN A 611 -20.04 -14.63 -5.41
CA ASN A 611 -21.21 -15.44 -5.72
C ASN A 611 -22.34 -15.17 -4.71
N LEU A 612 -22.00 -15.13 -3.41
CA LEU A 612 -22.94 -14.82 -2.37
C LEU A 612 -23.49 -13.39 -2.50
N LEU A 613 -22.65 -12.41 -2.87
CA LEU A 613 -23.12 -11.05 -3.18
C LEU A 613 -24.13 -11.04 -4.33
N PHE A 614 -23.91 -11.82 -5.40
CA PHE A 614 -24.89 -11.94 -6.49
C PHE A 614 -26.18 -12.65 -6.05
N GLU A 615 -26.09 -13.71 -5.24
CA GLU A 615 -27.27 -14.38 -4.69
C GLU A 615 -28.16 -13.41 -3.89
N LEU A 616 -27.55 -12.61 -3.01
CA LEU A 616 -28.26 -11.57 -2.27
C LEU A 616 -28.89 -10.53 -3.21
N SER A 617 -28.15 -10.13 -4.24
CA SER A 617 -28.64 -9.18 -5.23
C SER A 617 -29.84 -9.71 -6.01
N TYR A 618 -29.85 -11.00 -6.41
CA TYR A 618 -30.98 -11.62 -7.10
C TYR A 618 -32.21 -11.79 -6.19
N LYS A 619 -32.00 -12.02 -4.88
CA LYS A 619 -33.09 -12.02 -3.90
C LYS A 619 -33.78 -10.66 -3.76
N LEU A 620 -33.01 -9.57 -3.85
CA LEU A 620 -33.53 -8.19 -3.74
C LEU A 620 -34.25 -7.74 -5.02
N GLU A 621 -33.68 -8.00 -6.16
CA GLU A 621 -34.23 -7.63 -7.46
C GLU A 621 -33.95 -8.77 -8.46
N ALA A 622 -35.01 -9.52 -8.78
CA ALA A 622 -34.91 -10.58 -9.80
C ALA A 622 -34.45 -10.02 -11.15
N SER A 623 -33.78 -10.83 -11.95
CA SER A 623 -33.46 -10.46 -13.33
C SER A 623 -34.75 -10.11 -14.06
N ALA A 624 -34.81 -8.92 -14.68
CA ALA A 624 -35.89 -8.66 -15.63
C ALA A 624 -35.77 -9.73 -16.74
N GLN A 625 -36.80 -10.57 -16.88
CA GLN A 625 -36.92 -11.52 -17.97
C GLN A 625 -36.94 -10.80 -19.30
#